data_7f58ed16e75b8c7750d249fa3abf9294
#
_entry.id   7f58ed16e75b8c7750d249fa3abf9294
#
_cell.length_a   1.000
_cell.length_b   1.000
_cell.length_c   1.000
_cell.angle_alpha   90.00
_cell.angle_beta   90.00
_cell.angle_gamma   90.00
#
_symmetry.space_group_name_H-M   'P 1'
#
loop_
_entity.id
_entity.type
_entity.pdbx_description
1 polymer ?
#
loop_
_entity_poly.entity_id
_entity_poly.type
_entity_poly.pdbx_seq_one_letter_code
_entity_poly.pdbx_strand_id
1 'polypeptide(L)'
;MAESANWAFPAALQPSLDEARFDLASALDAVVLLHAEIPEDAFTAPILGTERAGNGVVIREDGLILTIGYLITEAESIWLTTNRGTVVQGHALAYDQNTGFGLVLALGPLGVRPLARGSAETISAEEPVIVIGHGGRAHSLKATLIAKREFAGYWEYVLDEALFTAPAHPQWGGAALVGEDGRLIGIGSLLVQEAVAGKTVEGNMFVPVDLLAPVLEEMLQFGR
;
A
#
# COMPACT_ATOMS: atom_id res chain seq x y z
N MET A 1 -18.48 14.13 -0.38
CA MET A 1 -17.67 14.71 0.72
C MET A 1 -17.22 13.54 1.58
N ALA A 2 -15.99 13.06 1.36
CA ALA A 2 -15.42 12.06 2.27
C ALA A 2 -15.25 12.75 3.62
N GLU A 3 -15.96 12.27 4.63
CA GLU A 3 -15.63 12.60 6.02
C GLU A 3 -14.16 12.24 6.19
N SER A 4 -13.32 13.23 6.38
CA SER A 4 -12.01 13.05 6.99
C SER A 4 -12.30 12.59 8.41
N ALA A 5 -12.62 11.32 8.52
CA ALA A 5 -12.90 10.70 9.79
C ALA A 5 -11.64 10.89 10.62
N ASN A 6 -11.79 11.62 11.71
CA ASN A 6 -10.79 11.78 12.77
C ASN A 6 -10.71 10.45 13.52
N TRP A 7 -10.45 9.34 12.77
CA TRP A 7 -10.32 8.00 13.29
C TRP A 7 -8.85 7.74 13.61
N ALA A 8 -8.60 6.92 14.58
CA ALA A 8 -7.28 6.44 14.93
C ALA A 8 -7.40 5.04 15.50
N PHE A 9 -6.40 4.22 15.28
CA PHE A 9 -6.32 2.95 16.00
C PHE A 9 -6.19 3.19 17.52
N PRO A 10 -6.73 2.30 18.36
CA PRO A 10 -6.41 2.29 19.78
C PRO A 10 -4.89 2.26 19.98
N ALA A 11 -4.38 3.01 20.96
CA ALA A 11 -2.93 3.16 21.19
C ALA A 11 -2.19 1.81 21.32
N ALA A 12 -2.86 0.77 21.86
CA ALA A 12 -2.28 -0.57 21.99
C ALA A 12 -2.00 -1.26 20.65
N LEU A 13 -2.73 -0.89 19.60
CA LEU A 13 -2.56 -1.44 18.25
C LEU A 13 -1.62 -0.60 17.38
N GLN A 14 -1.30 0.63 17.80
CA GLN A 14 -0.38 1.48 17.07
C GLN A 14 1.07 0.99 17.24
N PRO A 15 1.92 1.12 16.22
CA PRO A 15 3.35 0.83 16.36
C PRO A 15 4.00 1.83 17.32
N SER A 16 4.97 1.34 18.11
CA SER A 16 5.69 2.15 19.10
C SER A 16 7.05 2.57 18.57
N LEU A 17 7.37 3.87 18.68
CA LEU A 17 8.69 4.39 18.30
C LEU A 17 9.81 3.81 19.17
N ASP A 18 9.51 3.53 20.44
CA ASP A 18 10.49 3.02 21.40
C ASP A 18 10.74 1.51 21.25
N GLU A 19 9.77 0.77 20.65
CA GLU A 19 9.87 -0.67 20.41
C GLU A 19 10.48 -0.98 19.03
N ALA A 20 10.40 -0.04 18.09
CA ALA A 20 10.91 -0.23 16.73
C ALA A 20 12.44 -0.31 16.72
N ARG A 21 12.98 -1.28 15.99
CA ARG A 21 14.42 -1.46 15.78
C ARG A 21 14.97 -0.69 14.59
N PHE A 22 14.15 0.15 13.98
CA PHE A 22 14.44 0.95 12.79
C PHE A 22 13.83 2.34 12.93
N ASP A 23 14.13 3.25 11.99
CA ASP A 23 13.57 4.60 11.94
C ASP A 23 12.08 4.54 11.52
N LEU A 24 11.22 4.20 12.50
CA LEU A 24 9.77 4.12 12.29
C LEU A 24 9.19 5.47 11.84
N ALA A 25 9.71 6.59 12.33
CA ALA A 25 9.20 7.90 11.93
C ALA A 25 9.42 8.16 10.43
N SER A 26 10.60 7.80 9.91
CA SER A 26 10.89 7.89 8.48
C SER A 26 10.01 6.93 7.66
N ALA A 27 9.79 5.71 8.15
CA ALA A 27 8.92 4.75 7.47
C ALA A 27 7.45 5.23 7.39
N LEU A 28 6.95 5.81 8.49
CA LEU A 28 5.61 6.41 8.51
C LEU A 28 5.49 7.58 7.53
N ASP A 29 6.50 8.46 7.46
CA ASP A 29 6.51 9.60 6.55
C ASP A 29 6.60 9.20 5.06
N ALA A 30 7.16 8.04 4.75
CA ALA A 30 7.25 7.52 3.38
C ALA A 30 5.91 7.11 2.76
N VAL A 31 4.85 6.99 3.57
CA VAL A 31 3.50 6.65 3.08
C VAL A 31 2.68 7.92 2.93
N VAL A 32 2.21 8.16 1.70
CA VAL A 32 1.43 9.34 1.31
C VAL A 32 -0.01 8.95 1.00
N LEU A 33 -0.95 9.89 1.22
CA LEU A 33 -2.29 9.77 0.67
C LEU A 33 -2.22 9.95 -0.84
N LEU A 34 -2.82 9.04 -1.56
CA LEU A 34 -3.06 9.11 -2.99
C LEU A 34 -4.56 9.33 -3.22
N HIS A 35 -4.90 10.38 -3.93
CA HIS A 35 -6.25 10.67 -4.38
C HIS A 35 -6.24 10.79 -5.90
N ALA A 36 -7.08 10.02 -6.58
CA ALA A 36 -7.18 10.00 -8.03
C ALA A 36 -8.61 10.33 -8.48
N GLU A 37 -8.73 11.16 -9.50
CA GLU A 37 -9.97 11.48 -10.20
C GLU A 37 -9.98 10.75 -11.54
N ILE A 38 -11.08 10.06 -11.82
CA ILE A 38 -11.27 9.21 -12.98
C ILE A 38 -12.45 9.78 -13.81
N PRO A 39 -12.35 9.90 -15.13
CA PRO A 39 -13.44 10.34 -15.97
C PRO A 39 -14.70 9.47 -15.78
N GLU A 40 -15.89 10.08 -15.84
CA GLU A 40 -17.16 9.37 -15.67
C GLU A 40 -17.40 8.31 -16.75
N ASP A 41 -16.83 8.51 -17.94
CA ASP A 41 -16.92 7.61 -19.09
C ASP A 41 -15.77 6.58 -19.16
N ALA A 42 -14.88 6.57 -18.16
CA ALA A 42 -13.83 5.56 -18.07
C ALA A 42 -14.41 4.15 -17.89
N PHE A 43 -13.74 3.16 -18.47
CA PHE A 43 -14.19 1.76 -18.43
C PHE A 43 -14.35 1.22 -17.01
N THR A 44 -13.45 1.60 -16.08
CA THR A 44 -13.46 1.13 -14.70
C THR A 44 -14.34 1.97 -13.77
N ALA A 45 -14.85 3.13 -14.19
CA ALA A 45 -15.63 4.04 -13.36
C ALA A 45 -16.92 3.40 -12.77
N PRO A 46 -17.71 2.59 -13.52
CA PRO A 46 -18.91 1.96 -12.97
C PRO A 46 -18.64 0.95 -11.83
N ILE A 47 -17.44 0.40 -11.76
CA ILE A 47 -17.07 -0.65 -10.78
C ILE A 47 -16.26 -0.06 -9.63
N LEU A 48 -15.28 0.79 -9.94
CA LEU A 48 -14.30 1.31 -8.96
C LEU A 48 -14.58 2.75 -8.52
N GLY A 49 -15.56 3.41 -9.14
CA GLY A 49 -15.87 4.82 -8.88
C GLY A 49 -14.98 5.80 -9.63
N THR A 50 -15.39 7.07 -9.60
CA THR A 50 -14.71 8.20 -10.24
C THR A 50 -13.77 8.95 -9.30
N GLU A 51 -13.91 8.78 -8.00
CA GLU A 51 -12.98 9.27 -6.98
C GLU A 51 -12.38 8.06 -6.26
N ARG A 52 -11.06 7.92 -6.30
CA ARG A 52 -10.35 6.83 -5.64
C ARG A 52 -9.33 7.38 -4.67
N ALA A 53 -9.36 6.90 -3.45
CA ALA A 53 -8.42 7.27 -2.42
C ALA A 53 -7.76 6.04 -1.80
N GLY A 54 -6.48 6.14 -1.53
CA GLY A 54 -5.69 5.10 -0.92
C GLY A 54 -4.32 5.61 -0.53
N ASN A 55 -3.36 4.71 -0.46
CA ASN A 55 -2.01 5.02 -0.06
C ASN A 55 -1.03 4.81 -1.22
N GLY A 56 0.09 5.48 -1.14
CA GLY A 56 1.24 5.23 -1.97
C GLY A 56 2.51 5.25 -1.13
N VAL A 57 3.47 4.43 -1.49
CA VAL A 57 4.75 4.32 -0.78
C VAL A 57 5.84 4.93 -1.63
N VAL A 58 6.52 5.95 -1.12
CA VAL A 58 7.69 6.54 -1.80
C VAL A 58 8.84 5.53 -1.73
N ILE A 59 9.33 5.08 -2.89
CA ILE A 59 10.36 4.03 -3.01
C ILE A 59 11.67 4.50 -3.63
N ARG A 60 11.72 5.75 -4.14
CA ARG A 60 12.93 6.36 -4.72
C ARG A 60 13.01 7.85 -4.40
N GLU A 61 14.23 8.40 -4.37
CA GLU A 61 14.53 9.81 -4.07
C GLU A 61 13.93 10.79 -5.09
N ASP A 62 13.72 10.35 -6.33
CA ASP A 62 13.08 11.14 -7.41
C ASP A 62 11.58 11.26 -7.30
N GLY A 63 10.98 10.73 -6.20
CA GLY A 63 9.55 10.78 -5.97
C GLY A 63 8.77 9.66 -6.66
N LEU A 64 9.41 8.55 -7.02
CA LEU A 64 8.70 7.36 -7.50
C LEU A 64 7.93 6.72 -6.36
N ILE A 65 6.64 6.47 -6.60
CA ILE A 65 5.68 5.94 -5.64
C ILE A 65 5.15 4.61 -6.16
N LEU A 66 5.17 3.61 -5.29
CA LEU A 66 4.53 2.31 -5.49
C LEU A 66 3.16 2.29 -4.80
N THR A 67 2.16 1.85 -5.52
CA THR A 67 0.78 1.68 -5.03
C THR A 67 0.15 0.44 -5.64
N ILE A 68 -1.16 0.27 -5.43
CA ILE A 68 -1.94 -0.75 -6.12
C ILE A 68 -2.63 -0.12 -7.34
N GLY A 69 -2.57 -0.80 -8.47
CA GLY A 69 -2.90 -0.24 -9.79
C GLY A 69 -4.35 0.20 -9.95
N TYR A 70 -5.32 -0.48 -9.31
CA TYR A 70 -6.72 -0.10 -9.43
C TYR A 70 -7.02 1.32 -8.89
N LEU A 71 -6.15 1.88 -8.04
CA LEU A 71 -6.29 3.26 -7.58
C LEU A 71 -6.00 4.29 -8.66
N ILE A 72 -5.13 3.95 -9.63
CA ILE A 72 -4.62 4.90 -10.62
C ILE A 72 -5.03 4.59 -12.07
N THR A 73 -5.66 3.44 -12.29
CA THR A 73 -6.11 3.05 -13.63
C THR A 73 -7.11 4.06 -14.17
N GLU A 74 -6.84 4.57 -15.38
CA GLU A 74 -7.63 5.60 -16.07
C GLU A 74 -7.70 6.96 -15.33
N ALA A 75 -6.80 7.23 -14.37
CA ALA A 75 -6.79 8.49 -13.66
C ALA A 75 -6.43 9.67 -14.57
N GLU A 76 -7.28 10.70 -14.59
CA GLU A 76 -7.04 11.98 -15.25
C GLU A 76 -6.17 12.89 -14.39
N SER A 77 -6.40 12.86 -13.08
CA SER A 77 -5.59 13.59 -12.11
C SER A 77 -5.24 12.72 -10.90
N ILE A 78 -4.05 12.94 -10.34
CA ILE A 78 -3.59 12.30 -9.10
C ILE A 78 -2.99 13.37 -8.20
N TRP A 79 -3.40 13.35 -6.94
CA TRP A 79 -2.87 14.19 -5.88
C TRP A 79 -2.25 13.35 -4.77
N LEU A 80 -1.08 13.77 -4.35
CA LEU A 80 -0.27 13.11 -3.32
C LEU A 80 -0.16 14.03 -2.13
N THR A 81 -0.55 13.57 -0.94
CA THR A 81 -0.45 14.35 0.28
C THR A 81 0.41 13.63 1.31
N THR A 82 1.45 14.30 1.78
CA THR A 82 2.34 13.77 2.83
C THR A 82 1.71 13.93 4.22
N ASN A 83 2.21 13.18 5.21
CA ASN A 83 1.79 13.34 6.62
C ASN A 83 2.06 14.75 7.19
N ARG A 84 2.91 15.54 6.54
CA ARG A 84 3.23 16.93 6.92
C ARG A 84 2.36 17.96 6.20
N GLY A 85 1.40 17.49 5.37
CA GLY A 85 0.47 18.36 4.65
C GLY A 85 1.02 18.93 3.34
N THR A 86 2.18 18.48 2.85
CA THR A 86 2.66 18.83 1.50
C THR A 86 1.76 18.15 0.49
N VAL A 87 1.19 18.92 -0.45
CA VAL A 87 0.36 18.42 -1.53
C VAL A 87 1.10 18.60 -2.85
N VAL A 88 1.24 17.53 -3.62
CA VAL A 88 1.96 17.49 -4.90
C VAL A 88 1.11 16.73 -5.91
N GLN A 89 1.06 17.20 -7.15
CA GLN A 89 0.46 16.48 -8.24
C GLN A 89 1.31 15.25 -8.59
N GLY A 90 0.65 14.12 -8.86
CA GLY A 90 1.27 12.90 -9.34
C GLY A 90 0.93 12.63 -10.81
N HIS A 91 1.77 11.84 -11.45
CA HIS A 91 1.54 11.32 -12.80
C HIS A 91 1.53 9.79 -12.76
N ALA A 92 0.45 9.16 -13.23
CA ALA A 92 0.41 7.71 -13.39
C ALA A 92 1.44 7.29 -14.44
N LEU A 93 2.46 6.54 -14.01
CA LEU A 93 3.52 6.06 -14.90
C LEU A 93 3.19 4.72 -15.52
N ALA A 94 2.70 3.79 -14.72
CA ALA A 94 2.53 2.41 -15.13
C ALA A 94 1.54 1.66 -14.27
N TYR A 95 0.97 0.62 -14.86
CA TYR A 95 0.20 -0.41 -14.17
C TYR A 95 0.55 -1.78 -14.72
N ASP A 96 1.05 -2.67 -13.86
CA ASP A 96 1.25 -4.07 -14.22
C ASP A 96 0.04 -4.90 -13.79
N GLN A 97 -0.67 -5.47 -14.75
CA GLN A 97 -1.90 -6.24 -14.50
C GLN A 97 -1.63 -7.59 -13.84
N ASN A 98 -0.45 -8.17 -14.02
CA ASN A 98 -0.14 -9.50 -13.49
C ASN A 98 0.12 -9.46 -11.99
N THR A 99 0.81 -8.41 -11.52
CA THR A 99 1.10 -8.22 -10.10
C THR A 99 0.11 -7.29 -9.40
N GLY A 100 -0.61 -6.48 -10.16
CA GLY A 100 -1.47 -5.43 -9.64
C GLY A 100 -0.74 -4.16 -9.20
N PHE A 101 0.57 -4.05 -9.37
CA PHE A 101 1.31 -2.85 -8.98
C PHE A 101 1.00 -1.66 -9.88
N GLY A 102 0.89 -0.49 -9.25
CA GLY A 102 0.83 0.79 -9.92
C GLY A 102 2.03 1.68 -9.55
N LEU A 103 2.53 2.43 -10.51
CA LEU A 103 3.60 3.41 -10.31
C LEU A 103 3.08 4.82 -10.56
N VAL A 104 3.40 5.73 -9.66
CA VAL A 104 3.13 7.17 -9.78
C VAL A 104 4.42 7.94 -9.59
N LEU A 105 4.66 8.94 -10.43
CA LEU A 105 5.75 9.89 -10.26
C LEU A 105 5.20 11.18 -9.65
N ALA A 106 5.76 11.61 -8.53
CA ALA A 106 5.47 12.93 -7.97
C ALA A 106 6.05 14.03 -8.89
N LEU A 107 5.25 15.03 -9.26
CA LEU A 107 5.66 16.12 -10.13
C LEU A 107 6.31 17.29 -9.36
N GLY A 108 6.60 17.08 -8.08
CA GLY A 108 7.28 18.04 -7.22
C GLY A 108 7.89 17.35 -6.00
N PRO A 109 8.68 18.07 -5.20
CA PRO A 109 9.35 17.50 -4.04
C PRO A 109 8.35 17.14 -2.94
N LEU A 110 8.35 15.91 -2.49
CA LEU A 110 7.56 15.44 -1.35
C LEU A 110 8.23 15.75 0.00
N GLY A 111 9.55 15.89 0.03
CA GLY A 111 10.31 16.17 1.26
C GLY A 111 10.32 15.00 2.24
N VAL A 112 10.15 13.77 1.76
CA VAL A 112 10.17 12.54 2.55
C VAL A 112 11.25 11.60 2.02
N ARG A 113 11.79 10.74 2.90
CA ARG A 113 12.76 9.71 2.50
C ARG A 113 12.02 8.50 1.95
N PRO A 114 12.58 7.85 0.91
CA PRO A 114 12.03 6.60 0.41
C PRO A 114 12.09 5.49 1.45
N LEU A 115 11.09 4.62 1.45
CA LEU A 115 11.11 3.38 2.20
C LEU A 115 11.92 2.32 1.43
N ALA A 116 12.93 1.77 2.08
CA ALA A 116 13.76 0.73 1.47
C ALA A 116 12.95 -0.54 1.26
N ARG A 117 13.11 -1.17 0.09
CA ARG A 117 12.49 -2.46 -0.21
C ARG A 117 13.24 -3.58 0.52
N GLY A 118 12.48 -4.51 1.09
CA GLY A 118 12.94 -5.77 1.65
C GLY A 118 12.58 -6.93 0.74
N SER A 119 12.29 -8.07 1.35
CA SER A 119 11.80 -9.28 0.68
C SER A 119 10.79 -9.99 1.57
N ALA A 120 9.67 -10.38 0.99
CA ALA A 120 8.67 -11.20 1.65
C ALA A 120 9.14 -12.64 1.89
N GLU A 121 10.20 -13.09 1.20
CA GLU A 121 10.79 -14.42 1.41
C GLU A 121 11.41 -14.56 2.81
N THR A 122 11.81 -13.45 3.42
CA THR A 122 12.48 -13.43 4.73
C THR A 122 11.53 -13.52 5.92
N ILE A 123 10.22 -13.43 5.69
CA ILE A 123 9.21 -13.44 6.74
C ILE A 123 8.35 -14.70 6.69
N SER A 124 8.03 -15.24 7.86
CA SER A 124 7.19 -16.42 8.03
C SER A 124 5.82 -16.08 8.64
N ALA A 125 4.87 -17.00 8.49
CA ALA A 125 3.60 -16.88 9.20
C ALA A 125 3.83 -16.81 10.72
N GLU A 126 2.92 -16.09 11.39
CA GLU A 126 2.94 -15.77 12.82
C GLU A 126 3.96 -14.69 13.24
N GLU A 127 4.76 -14.17 12.29
CA GLU A 127 5.66 -13.06 12.59
C GLU A 127 4.93 -11.70 12.64
N PRO A 128 5.39 -10.79 13.55
CA PRO A 128 4.82 -9.45 13.63
C PRO A 128 5.21 -8.59 12.44
N VAL A 129 4.27 -7.78 11.99
CA VAL A 129 4.42 -6.83 10.89
C VAL A 129 3.75 -5.51 11.25
N ILE A 130 4.05 -4.46 10.51
CA ILE A 130 3.36 -3.17 10.62
C ILE A 130 2.68 -2.87 9.29
N VAL A 131 1.38 -2.58 9.34
CA VAL A 131 0.65 -2.01 8.22
C VAL A 131 0.63 -0.50 8.38
N ILE A 132 1.23 0.21 7.43
CA ILE A 132 1.33 1.67 7.45
C ILE A 132 0.41 2.26 6.40
N GLY A 133 -0.62 2.99 6.87
CA GLY A 133 -1.43 3.88 6.06
C GLY A 133 -0.99 5.34 6.21
N HIS A 134 -1.47 6.21 5.32
CA HIS A 134 -1.31 7.65 5.45
C HIS A 134 -1.96 8.16 6.75
N GLY A 135 -1.36 9.17 7.37
CA GLY A 135 -1.82 9.76 8.65
C GLY A 135 -0.90 9.43 9.82
N GLY A 136 0.24 8.83 9.55
CA GLY A 136 1.28 8.55 10.53
C GLY A 136 0.92 7.45 11.52
N ARG A 137 1.47 7.53 12.74
CA ARG A 137 1.34 6.46 13.74
C ARG A 137 -0.10 6.11 14.10
N ALA A 138 -0.96 7.12 14.21
CA ALA A 138 -2.36 6.93 14.58
C ALA A 138 -3.15 6.11 13.55
N HIS A 139 -2.71 6.11 12.31
CA HIS A 139 -3.28 5.39 11.17
C HIS A 139 -2.41 4.21 10.72
N SER A 140 -1.58 3.69 11.62
CA SER A 140 -0.75 2.52 11.37
C SER A 140 -1.03 1.45 12.41
N LEU A 141 -0.91 0.20 12.01
CA LEU A 141 -1.42 -0.95 12.75
C LEU A 141 -0.32 -1.98 12.97
N LYS A 142 -0.12 -2.39 14.23
CA LYS A 142 0.59 -3.63 14.54
C LYS A 142 -0.29 -4.82 14.14
N ALA A 143 0.20 -5.64 13.25
CA ALA A 143 -0.50 -6.82 12.74
C ALA A 143 0.41 -8.05 12.81
N THR A 144 -0.16 -9.20 12.49
CA THR A 144 0.57 -10.46 12.35
C THR A 144 0.39 -10.96 10.93
N LEU A 145 1.44 -11.46 10.32
CA LEU A 145 1.35 -12.23 9.09
C LEU A 145 0.72 -13.58 9.41
N ILE A 146 -0.53 -13.81 9.01
CA ILE A 146 -1.28 -15.02 9.37
C ILE A 146 -1.17 -16.13 8.34
N ALA A 147 -0.84 -15.80 7.09
CA ALA A 147 -0.63 -16.79 6.04
C ALA A 147 0.20 -16.21 4.89
N LYS A 148 0.90 -17.11 4.20
CA LYS A 148 1.50 -16.90 2.88
C LYS A 148 0.98 -18.02 2.00
N ARG A 149 0.27 -17.71 0.94
CA ARG A 149 -0.35 -18.71 0.06
C ARG A 149 -0.79 -18.14 -1.27
N GLU A 150 -1.08 -18.99 -2.21
CA GLU A 150 -1.70 -18.61 -3.47
C GLU A 150 -2.96 -17.79 -3.26
N PHE A 151 -3.12 -16.78 -4.10
CA PHE A 151 -4.32 -15.96 -4.20
C PHE A 151 -4.79 -15.95 -5.66
N ALA A 152 -6.06 -16.32 -5.87
CA ALA A 152 -6.74 -16.17 -7.14
C ALA A 152 -7.92 -15.21 -6.95
N GLY A 153 -7.79 -14.01 -7.49
CA GLY A 153 -8.83 -12.99 -7.50
C GLY A 153 -9.96 -13.33 -8.48
N TYR A 154 -11.10 -12.70 -8.29
CA TYR A 154 -12.22 -12.88 -9.20
C TYR A 154 -12.00 -12.14 -10.52
N TRP A 155 -11.37 -10.97 -10.46
CA TRP A 155 -11.07 -10.10 -11.62
C TRP A 155 -9.68 -9.43 -11.49
N GLU A 156 -9.03 -9.52 -10.32
CA GLU A 156 -7.79 -8.82 -10.05
C GLU A 156 -6.60 -9.51 -10.73
N TYR A 157 -6.08 -10.53 -10.13
CA TYR A 157 -4.90 -11.28 -10.59
C TYR A 157 -4.76 -12.62 -9.86
N VAL A 158 -3.81 -13.42 -10.31
CA VAL A 158 -3.40 -14.65 -9.65
C VAL A 158 -1.96 -14.47 -9.18
N LEU A 159 -1.73 -14.70 -7.88
CA LEU A 159 -0.42 -14.67 -7.26
C LEU A 159 -0.07 -16.05 -6.74
N ASP A 160 1.11 -16.57 -7.07
CA ASP A 160 1.61 -17.85 -6.54
C ASP A 160 1.75 -17.77 -5.01
N GLU A 161 2.12 -16.60 -4.49
CA GLU A 161 2.15 -16.30 -3.08
C GLU A 161 1.65 -14.88 -2.84
N ALA A 162 0.68 -14.72 -1.94
CA ALA A 162 0.23 -13.46 -1.37
C ALA A 162 0.39 -13.48 0.15
N LEU A 163 0.49 -12.31 0.76
CA LEU A 163 0.68 -12.14 2.19
C LEU A 163 -0.65 -11.77 2.83
N PHE A 164 -1.04 -12.48 3.88
CA PHE A 164 -2.29 -12.23 4.59
C PHE A 164 -2.01 -11.80 6.02
N THR A 165 -2.59 -10.69 6.45
CA THR A 165 -2.38 -10.13 7.79
C THR A 165 -3.69 -9.98 8.54
N ALA A 166 -3.62 -10.00 9.88
CA ALA A 166 -4.69 -9.65 10.79
C ALA A 166 -4.14 -8.90 12.02
N PRO A 167 -4.94 -8.02 12.66
CA PRO A 167 -6.28 -7.56 12.23
C PRO A 167 -6.24 -6.69 10.96
N ALA A 168 -7.40 -6.42 10.37
CA ALA A 168 -7.51 -5.64 9.16
C ALA A 168 -7.25 -4.15 9.40
N HIS A 169 -6.53 -3.54 8.45
CA HIS A 169 -6.44 -2.08 8.31
C HIS A 169 -7.56 -1.60 7.39
N PRO A 170 -8.40 -0.62 7.78
CA PRO A 170 -9.56 -0.21 6.99
C PRO A 170 -9.20 0.53 5.69
N GLN A 171 -8.01 1.12 5.63
CA GLN A 171 -7.49 1.81 4.43
C GLN A 171 -6.34 1.02 3.82
N TRP A 172 -6.63 -0.19 3.37
CA TRP A 172 -5.63 -1.16 2.89
C TRP A 172 -5.03 -0.81 1.53
N GLY A 173 -5.81 -0.19 0.63
CA GLY A 173 -5.39 0.05 -0.76
C GLY A 173 -4.09 0.86 -0.83
N GLY A 174 -3.02 0.26 -1.35
CA GLY A 174 -1.70 0.86 -1.47
C GLY A 174 -0.93 1.01 -0.15
N ALA A 175 -1.44 0.55 0.99
CA ALA A 175 -0.77 0.62 2.28
C ALA A 175 0.54 -0.18 2.27
N ALA A 176 1.55 0.30 2.99
CA ALA A 176 2.81 -0.43 3.14
C ALA A 176 2.69 -1.54 4.17
N LEU A 177 3.14 -2.74 3.83
CA LEU A 177 3.45 -3.79 4.78
C LEU A 177 4.95 -3.76 5.07
N VAL A 178 5.31 -3.62 6.34
CA VAL A 178 6.69 -3.43 6.78
C VAL A 178 7.08 -4.54 7.76
N GLY A 179 8.24 -5.15 7.51
CA GLY A 179 8.81 -6.16 8.39
C GLY A 179 9.49 -5.57 9.64
N GLU A 180 9.98 -6.43 10.54
CA GLU A 180 10.68 -6.01 11.76
C GLU A 180 11.98 -5.23 11.51
N ASP A 181 12.57 -5.39 10.33
CA ASP A 181 13.76 -4.65 9.88
C ASP A 181 13.46 -3.26 9.32
N GLY A 182 12.17 -2.87 9.28
CA GLY A 182 11.71 -1.59 8.77
C GLY A 182 11.66 -1.48 7.24
N ARG A 183 11.75 -2.60 6.52
CA ARG A 183 11.72 -2.62 5.06
C ARG A 183 10.33 -2.96 4.54
N LEU A 184 10.01 -2.40 3.37
CA LEU A 184 8.78 -2.70 2.64
C LEU A 184 8.81 -4.14 2.13
N ILE A 185 7.83 -4.95 2.52
CA ILE A 185 7.70 -6.35 2.10
C ILE A 185 6.43 -6.62 1.29
N GLY A 186 5.48 -5.69 1.28
CA GLY A 186 4.26 -5.83 0.47
C GLY A 186 3.46 -4.55 0.34
N ILE A 187 2.55 -4.53 -0.63
CA ILE A 187 1.59 -3.44 -0.90
C ILE A 187 0.18 -3.95 -0.70
N GLY A 188 -0.60 -3.23 0.09
CA GLY A 188 -2.00 -3.57 0.41
C GLY A 188 -2.91 -3.54 -0.81
N SER A 189 -3.67 -4.60 -0.99
CA SER A 189 -4.57 -4.76 -2.13
C SER A 189 -6.03 -4.96 -1.73
N LEU A 190 -6.33 -5.88 -0.83
CA LEU A 190 -7.71 -6.28 -0.55
C LEU A 190 -8.01 -6.38 0.95
N LEU A 191 -9.28 -6.16 1.29
CA LEU A 191 -9.87 -6.64 2.54
C LEU A 191 -10.33 -8.07 2.31
N VAL A 192 -9.99 -8.96 3.22
CA VAL A 192 -10.30 -10.38 3.12
C VAL A 192 -10.87 -10.91 4.43
N GLN A 193 -11.56 -12.04 4.35
CA GLN A 193 -11.96 -12.80 5.53
C GLN A 193 -11.17 -14.10 5.56
N GLU A 194 -10.44 -14.32 6.64
CA GLU A 194 -9.56 -15.47 6.82
C GLU A 194 -10.03 -16.35 7.99
N ALA A 195 -9.83 -17.65 7.87
CA ALA A 195 -10.08 -18.59 8.95
C ALA A 195 -8.82 -18.79 9.77
N VAL A 196 -8.81 -18.26 11.00
CA VAL A 196 -7.69 -18.41 11.94
C VAL A 196 -8.18 -19.19 13.16
N ALA A 197 -7.57 -20.33 13.43
CA ALA A 197 -7.96 -21.20 14.56
C ALA A 197 -9.46 -21.52 14.64
N GLY A 198 -10.10 -21.73 13.48
CA GLY A 198 -11.54 -22.03 13.39
C GLY A 198 -12.48 -20.83 13.55
N LYS A 199 -11.95 -19.61 13.60
CA LYS A 199 -12.74 -18.37 13.65
C LYS A 199 -12.47 -17.57 12.38
N THR A 200 -13.51 -16.93 11.84
CA THR A 200 -13.37 -15.95 10.76
C THR A 200 -12.86 -14.64 11.35
N VAL A 201 -11.76 -14.13 10.81
CA VAL A 201 -11.19 -12.83 11.13
C VAL A 201 -11.12 -11.98 9.88
N GLU A 202 -11.31 -10.67 10.03
CA GLU A 202 -11.03 -9.73 8.95
C GLU A 202 -9.53 -9.46 8.89
N GLY A 203 -9.00 -9.49 7.69
CA GLY A 203 -7.60 -9.29 7.39
C GLY A 203 -7.39 -8.51 6.11
N ASN A 204 -6.15 -8.29 5.77
CA ASN A 204 -5.80 -7.72 4.48
C ASN A 204 -4.90 -8.67 3.69
N MET A 205 -5.03 -8.60 2.38
CA MET A 205 -4.12 -9.25 1.45
C MET A 205 -3.17 -8.22 0.86
N PHE A 206 -1.88 -8.58 0.85
CA PHE A 206 -0.79 -7.76 0.29
C PHE A 206 -0.11 -8.51 -0.86
N VAL A 207 0.26 -7.74 -1.87
CA VAL A 207 1.10 -8.21 -2.97
C VAL A 207 2.56 -8.13 -2.52
N PRO A 208 3.34 -9.23 -2.56
CA PRO A 208 4.75 -9.23 -2.17
C PRO A 208 5.59 -8.28 -3.01
N VAL A 209 6.44 -7.47 -2.37
CA VAL A 209 7.28 -6.48 -3.08
C VAL A 209 8.34 -7.13 -3.98
N ASP A 210 8.64 -8.41 -3.76
CA ASP A 210 9.57 -9.20 -4.58
C ASP A 210 9.12 -9.26 -6.05
N LEU A 211 7.80 -9.25 -6.29
CA LEU A 211 7.22 -9.24 -7.64
C LEU A 211 7.47 -7.93 -8.41
N LEU A 212 7.89 -6.86 -7.73
CA LEU A 212 8.20 -5.60 -8.39
C LEU A 212 9.52 -5.66 -9.17
N ALA A 213 10.53 -6.32 -8.64
CA ALA A 213 11.88 -6.31 -9.23
C ALA A 213 11.92 -6.80 -10.69
N PRO A 214 11.23 -7.89 -11.06
CA PRO A 214 11.19 -8.37 -12.45
C PRO A 214 10.50 -7.43 -13.43
N VAL A 215 9.48 -6.65 -12.97
CA VAL A 215 8.63 -5.85 -13.85
C VAL A 215 8.96 -4.36 -13.83
N LEU A 216 9.73 -3.89 -12.84
CA LEU A 216 9.97 -2.46 -12.61
C LEU A 216 10.57 -1.73 -13.82
N GLU A 217 11.58 -2.32 -14.47
CA GLU A 217 12.22 -1.70 -15.63
C GLU A 217 11.26 -1.60 -16.81
N GLU A 218 10.45 -2.65 -17.05
CA GLU A 218 9.45 -2.66 -18.10
C GLU A 218 8.35 -1.63 -17.82
N MET A 219 7.86 -1.57 -16.59
CA MET A 219 6.90 -0.55 -16.16
C MET A 219 7.43 0.88 -16.39
N LEU A 220 8.68 1.14 -16.04
CA LEU A 220 9.29 2.47 -16.21
C LEU A 220 9.53 2.82 -17.67
N GLN A 221 9.83 1.83 -18.52
CA GLN A 221 10.15 2.05 -19.93
C GLN A 221 8.89 2.12 -20.80
N PHE A 222 7.88 1.33 -20.53
CA PHE A 222 6.73 1.14 -21.41
C PHE A 222 5.39 1.53 -20.79
N GLY A 223 5.33 1.84 -19.50
CA GLY A 223 4.11 2.17 -18.78
C GLY A 223 3.22 0.97 -18.46
N ARG A 224 3.74 -0.24 -18.60
CA ARG A 224 2.99 -1.50 -18.42
C ARG A 224 3.92 -2.63 -17.99
#